data_ce768192f3388f184949ce0715848696
#
_entry.id   ce768192f3388f184949ce0715848696
#
_cell.length_a   1.000
_cell.length_b   1.000
_cell.length_c   1.000
_cell.angle_alpha   90.00
_cell.angle_beta   90.00
_cell.angle_gamma   90.00
#
_symmetry.space_group_name_H-M   'P 1'
#
loop_
_entity.id
_entity.type
_entity.pdbx_description
1 polymer ?
#
loop_
_entity_poly.entity_id
_entity_poly.type
_entity_poly.pdbx_seq_one_letter_code
_entity_poly.pdbx_strand_id
1 'polypeptide(L)'
;MLNPIAKFRAVIVILTAVSLPATSFSQQFLRQFVASSQLAFGDDLSSLTDDDSSDSYLATVSKKSEFHATGDDLLVAKAEQQYDSGKRAYQSNRLDEARQAFDTAVDLMLQAAEHPSDRELYENKLDHMVDSIHRLDLAGLGAAARDQEPQFEKAPLDPILTMTFPVDPTIKNKVVDEVKSTSSQLPLVVNDTVLSYIHYFSGRGHATIVAGLQRAGKYRPMIERILKEEKVPLELIHLAQAESGFLPRAVSNRAATGMWQFVKYRGQEYGLNQTAFADERLDPEKATRAAARHLHDLYNQFGNWYLAIAAYNCGPGNVQRAIERTGYADYWELRARHAIPVETSNYVPIILAMTIMTKNAAEYDLENITPEAPLEYDALTLNSPTHLALIGDVTDTPVSELVSLNPALLKSVAPQGYTLRVPKGTGEALTAALVEIPMDRRLSWRMHHVQSGETLMSIARQYGTGAGEIAALNRLSASGPNTGDRLLIPASFHPDVQHASSARHAKNSYAHRTVRLARGRSVVRSSSRPRSASVRNVSVRHTLAKHSSRRSGRAA
;
A
#
# COMPACT_ATOMS: atom_id res chain seq x y z
N MET A 1 45.58 -3.53 -48.15
CA MET A 1 46.84 -3.76 -47.42
C MET A 1 46.53 -3.82 -45.91
N LEU A 2 46.69 -5.04 -45.39
CA LEU A 2 47.07 -5.41 -44.03
C LEU A 2 46.28 -4.91 -42.80
N ASN A 3 45.50 -5.84 -42.31
CA ASN A 3 45.03 -6.04 -40.93
C ASN A 3 46.20 -6.29 -39.96
N PRO A 4 46.17 -5.92 -38.69
CA PRO A 4 46.62 -6.85 -37.68
C PRO A 4 45.64 -7.09 -36.52
N ILE A 5 45.41 -8.33 -36.28
CA ILE A 5 44.93 -9.14 -35.19
C ILE A 5 45.54 -8.72 -33.84
N ALA A 6 44.67 -8.39 -32.87
CA ALA A 6 45.04 -8.26 -31.47
C ALA A 6 44.58 -9.51 -30.67
N LYS A 7 45.57 -10.14 -30.03
CA LYS A 7 45.52 -11.38 -29.26
C LYS A 7 44.79 -11.17 -27.92
N PHE A 8 43.75 -11.94 -27.65
CA PHE A 8 43.20 -12.14 -26.29
C PHE A 8 44.05 -13.18 -25.58
N ARG A 9 44.61 -12.81 -24.44
CA ARG A 9 45.22 -13.75 -23.47
C ARG A 9 44.14 -14.17 -22.47
N ALA A 10 43.77 -15.45 -22.47
CA ALA A 10 43.00 -16.09 -21.43
C ALA A 10 43.88 -16.33 -20.20
N VAL A 11 43.48 -15.83 -19.05
CA VAL A 11 44.07 -16.18 -17.75
C VAL A 11 43.23 -17.31 -17.17
N ILE A 12 43.79 -18.51 -17.13
CA ILE A 12 43.23 -19.68 -16.44
C ILE A 12 43.61 -19.55 -14.97
N VAL A 13 42.62 -19.33 -14.08
CA VAL A 13 42.81 -19.46 -12.63
C VAL A 13 42.44 -20.88 -12.25
N ILE A 14 43.43 -21.65 -11.84
CA ILE A 14 43.28 -22.99 -11.29
C ILE A 14 42.85 -22.84 -9.83
N LEU A 15 41.57 -23.14 -9.52
CA LEU A 15 41.10 -23.33 -8.15
C LEU A 15 41.34 -24.77 -7.72
N THR A 16 42.30 -24.97 -6.82
CA THR A 16 42.50 -26.24 -6.11
C THR A 16 41.37 -26.42 -5.09
N ALA A 17 40.50 -27.39 -5.35
CA ALA A 17 39.48 -27.84 -4.41
C ALA A 17 40.13 -28.59 -3.24
N VAL A 18 40.04 -28.02 -2.04
CA VAL A 18 40.30 -28.74 -0.78
C VAL A 18 38.99 -29.39 -0.36
N SER A 19 38.91 -30.69 -0.53
CA SER A 19 37.79 -31.52 -0.07
C SER A 19 37.87 -31.72 1.45
N LEU A 20 36.92 -31.12 2.20
CA LEU A 20 36.64 -31.45 3.59
C LEU A 20 35.36 -32.30 3.67
N PRO A 21 35.28 -33.31 4.55
CA PRO A 21 34.14 -34.24 4.58
C PRO A 21 32.89 -33.59 5.20
N ALA A 22 31.84 -33.51 4.41
CA ALA A 22 30.55 -32.88 4.75
C ALA A 22 29.57 -33.76 5.56
N THR A 23 30.05 -34.73 6.37
CA THR A 23 29.18 -35.75 6.97
C THR A 23 28.88 -35.64 8.46
N SER A 24 29.43 -34.65 9.20
CA SER A 24 29.22 -34.60 10.66
C SER A 24 28.26 -33.49 11.15
N PHE A 25 27.97 -32.48 10.35
CA PHE A 25 27.13 -31.34 10.80
C PHE A 25 25.61 -31.57 10.63
N SER A 26 25.18 -32.33 9.61
CA SER A 26 23.77 -32.58 9.35
C SER A 26 23.09 -33.53 10.35
N GLN A 27 23.85 -34.52 10.88
CA GLN A 27 23.28 -35.49 11.83
C GLN A 27 23.09 -34.92 13.25
N GLN A 28 23.90 -33.93 13.64
CA GLN A 28 23.75 -33.30 14.96
C GLN A 28 22.57 -32.32 14.97
N PHE A 29 22.30 -31.65 13.85
CA PHE A 29 21.16 -30.75 13.69
C PHE A 29 19.82 -31.50 13.63
N LEU A 30 19.77 -32.65 12.93
CA LEU A 30 18.61 -33.54 12.89
C LEU A 30 18.25 -34.14 14.25
N ARG A 31 19.25 -34.46 15.09
CA ARG A 31 19.02 -34.94 16.45
C ARG A 31 18.46 -33.88 17.38
N GLN A 32 18.81 -32.60 17.18
CA GLN A 32 18.30 -31.49 17.96
C GLN A 32 16.86 -31.14 17.55
N PHE A 33 16.51 -31.33 16.28
CA PHE A 33 15.15 -31.11 15.77
C PHE A 33 14.16 -32.18 16.26
N VAL A 34 14.59 -33.44 16.30
CA VAL A 34 13.80 -34.56 16.84
C VAL A 34 13.62 -34.45 18.36
N ALA A 35 14.63 -33.95 19.09
CA ALA A 35 14.53 -33.75 20.54
C ALA A 35 13.59 -32.60 20.92
N SER A 36 13.51 -31.55 20.10
CA SER A 36 12.59 -30.42 20.35
C SER A 36 11.14 -30.76 20.09
N SER A 37 10.85 -31.69 19.17
CA SER A 37 9.48 -32.14 18.89
C SER A 37 8.96 -33.16 19.91
N GLN A 38 9.86 -33.83 20.65
CA GLN A 38 9.45 -34.78 21.73
C GLN A 38 9.17 -34.10 23.06
N LEU A 39 9.58 -32.84 23.27
CA LEU A 39 9.30 -32.09 24.51
C LEU A 39 7.94 -31.35 24.53
N ALA A 40 7.20 -31.41 23.43
CA ALA A 40 5.88 -30.78 23.33
C ALA A 40 4.69 -31.74 23.59
N PHE A 41 4.94 -33.02 23.85
CA PHE A 41 3.92 -34.03 24.20
C PHE A 41 4.41 -34.88 25.39
N GLY A 42 4.35 -34.28 26.57
CA GLY A 42 4.57 -34.95 27.83
C GLY A 42 3.41 -34.66 28.77
N ASP A 43 2.81 -35.74 29.25
CA ASP A 43 1.95 -35.86 30.43
C ASP A 43 0.51 -35.30 30.31
N ASP A 44 -0.41 -36.14 29.76
CA ASP A 44 -1.67 -36.50 30.43
C ASP A 44 -2.36 -37.66 29.68
N LEU A 45 -1.96 -38.90 29.99
CA LEU A 45 -2.70 -40.10 29.56
C LEU A 45 -2.46 -41.24 30.55
N SER A 46 -2.95 -41.06 31.76
CA SER A 46 -3.12 -42.13 32.74
C SER A 46 -4.50 -42.13 33.37
N SER A 47 -5.53 -42.36 32.58
CA SER A 47 -6.80 -42.91 33.07
C SER A 47 -7.75 -43.06 31.88
N LEU A 48 -7.76 -44.21 31.26
CA LEU A 48 -8.91 -44.83 30.58
C LEU A 48 -8.48 -46.23 30.13
N THR A 49 -8.78 -47.19 30.99
CA THR A 49 -8.74 -48.64 30.70
C THR A 49 -10.10 -49.06 30.13
N ASP A 50 -10.02 -49.98 29.18
CA ASP A 50 -11.07 -50.88 28.68
C ASP A 50 -12.10 -50.28 27.71
N ASP A 51 -11.85 -50.43 26.39
CA ASP A 51 -12.84 -51.04 25.49
C ASP A 51 -12.15 -51.59 24.21
N ASP A 52 -12.58 -52.78 23.84
CA ASP A 52 -11.97 -53.72 22.88
C ASP A 52 -12.37 -53.45 21.43
N SER A 53 -12.17 -52.19 20.94
CA SER A 53 -12.42 -51.82 19.54
C SER A 53 -11.36 -50.90 18.92
N SER A 54 -10.17 -50.77 19.53
CA SER A 54 -9.15 -49.79 19.11
C SER A 54 -8.09 -50.28 18.15
N ASP A 55 -8.04 -51.58 17.81
CA ASP A 55 -6.98 -52.13 16.95
C ASP A 55 -7.12 -51.77 15.46
N SER A 56 -8.27 -51.33 15.00
CA SER A 56 -8.48 -50.91 13.60
C SER A 56 -8.11 -49.44 13.34
N TYR A 57 -8.16 -48.60 14.37
CA TYR A 57 -7.89 -47.15 14.22
C TYR A 57 -6.39 -46.83 14.28
N LEU A 58 -5.61 -47.56 15.08
CA LEU A 58 -4.16 -47.39 15.19
C LEU A 58 -3.41 -47.91 13.97
N ALA A 59 -3.93 -48.90 13.24
CA ALA A 59 -3.35 -49.38 11.99
C ALA A 59 -3.50 -48.38 10.82
N THR A 60 -4.50 -47.48 10.88
CA THR A 60 -4.74 -46.45 9.85
C THR A 60 -3.89 -45.20 10.08
N VAL A 61 -3.54 -44.90 11.33
CA VAL A 61 -2.71 -43.74 11.70
C VAL A 61 -1.21 -44.03 11.51
N SER A 62 -0.78 -45.31 11.52
CA SER A 62 0.60 -45.72 11.34
C SER A 62 1.10 -45.69 9.89
N LYS A 63 0.26 -45.34 8.92
CA LYS A 63 0.65 -45.08 7.50
C LYS A 63 0.81 -43.59 7.20
N LYS A 64 1.28 -42.81 8.16
CA LYS A 64 1.71 -41.44 7.89
C LYS A 64 3.08 -41.50 7.23
N SER A 65 3.14 -41.15 5.96
CA SER A 65 4.31 -41.05 5.11
C SER A 65 5.56 -40.57 5.86
N GLU A 66 6.69 -41.20 5.61
CA GLU A 66 8.00 -40.70 5.99
C GLU A 66 8.13 -39.26 5.47
N PHE A 67 8.16 -38.32 6.39
CA PHE A 67 8.30 -36.89 6.10
C PHE A 67 9.76 -36.69 5.67
N HIS A 68 10.03 -36.72 4.38
CA HIS A 68 11.30 -36.26 3.84
C HIS A 68 11.28 -34.75 3.77
N ALA A 69 11.92 -34.07 4.74
CA ALA A 69 12.13 -32.64 4.69
C ALA A 69 12.85 -32.28 3.38
N THR A 70 12.24 -31.44 2.58
CA THR A 70 12.83 -30.94 1.33
C THR A 70 13.89 -29.88 1.61
N GLY A 71 14.71 -29.53 0.62
CA GLY A 71 15.63 -28.39 0.74
C GLY A 71 14.90 -27.11 1.08
N ASP A 72 13.66 -26.97 0.60
CA ASP A 72 12.81 -25.79 0.82
C ASP A 72 12.26 -25.75 2.24
N ASP A 73 11.94 -26.88 2.86
CA ASP A 73 11.56 -26.93 4.28
C ASP A 73 12.71 -26.47 5.21
N LEU A 74 13.97 -26.71 4.82
CA LEU A 74 15.13 -26.17 5.54
C LEU A 74 15.27 -24.65 5.38
N LEU A 75 14.91 -24.11 4.22
CA LEU A 75 14.87 -22.66 3.99
C LEU A 75 13.78 -22.01 4.83
N VAL A 76 12.58 -22.62 4.91
CA VAL A 76 11.49 -22.17 5.79
C VAL A 76 11.93 -22.14 7.26
N ALA A 77 12.60 -23.19 7.74
CA ALA A 77 13.10 -23.22 9.12
C ALA A 77 14.17 -22.13 9.40
N LYS A 78 15.05 -21.87 8.43
CA LYS A 78 16.02 -20.75 8.52
C LYS A 78 15.32 -19.39 8.49
N ALA A 79 14.28 -19.24 7.69
CA ALA A 79 13.48 -18.03 7.64
C ALA A 79 12.82 -17.73 8.99
N GLU A 80 12.23 -18.74 9.64
CA GLU A 80 11.66 -18.60 10.98
C GLU A 80 12.73 -18.19 12.02
N GLN A 81 13.92 -18.76 11.96
CA GLN A 81 15.03 -18.38 12.84
C GLN A 81 15.45 -16.91 12.66
N GLN A 82 15.54 -16.44 11.41
CA GLN A 82 15.85 -15.04 11.10
C GLN A 82 14.74 -14.11 11.55
N TYR A 83 13.50 -14.48 11.32
CA TYR A 83 12.34 -13.73 11.79
C TYR A 83 12.33 -13.56 13.32
N ASP A 84 12.59 -14.63 14.09
CA ASP A 84 12.70 -14.56 15.54
C ASP A 84 13.90 -13.73 16.01
N SER A 85 15.01 -13.75 15.27
CA SER A 85 16.16 -12.87 15.50
C SER A 85 15.76 -11.40 15.30
N GLY A 86 15.04 -11.11 14.22
CA GLY A 86 14.49 -9.79 13.94
C GLY A 86 13.57 -9.27 15.05
N LYS A 87 12.65 -10.12 15.55
CA LYS A 87 11.79 -9.77 16.70
C LYS A 87 12.59 -9.42 17.95
N ARG A 88 13.63 -10.21 18.29
CA ARG A 88 14.50 -9.93 19.45
C ARG A 88 15.28 -8.63 19.28
N ALA A 89 15.82 -8.37 18.10
CA ALA A 89 16.51 -7.13 17.79
C ALA A 89 15.56 -5.93 17.90
N TYR A 90 14.34 -6.05 17.38
CA TYR A 90 13.30 -5.03 17.47
C TYR A 90 12.92 -4.71 18.94
N GLN A 91 12.66 -5.74 19.76
CA GLN A 91 12.37 -5.60 21.19
C GLN A 91 13.53 -4.93 21.97
N SER A 92 14.76 -5.09 21.48
CA SER A 92 15.97 -4.48 22.04
C SER A 92 16.25 -3.10 21.43
N ASN A 93 15.32 -2.52 20.68
CA ASN A 93 15.42 -1.22 19.97
C ASN A 93 16.61 -1.13 18.99
N ARG A 94 17.07 -2.27 18.46
CA ARG A 94 18.12 -2.36 17.43
C ARG A 94 17.46 -2.48 16.06
N LEU A 95 16.88 -1.36 15.59
CA LEU A 95 15.96 -1.35 14.45
C LEU A 95 16.61 -1.75 13.12
N ASP A 96 17.88 -1.38 12.89
CA ASP A 96 18.59 -1.72 11.64
C ASP A 96 18.91 -3.21 11.57
N GLU A 97 19.33 -3.82 12.69
CA GLU A 97 19.53 -5.26 12.78
C GLU A 97 18.19 -6.03 12.63
N ALA A 98 17.13 -5.49 13.20
CA ALA A 98 15.80 -6.08 13.07
C ALA A 98 15.36 -6.10 11.60
N ARG A 99 15.51 -4.99 10.87
CA ARG A 99 15.17 -4.91 9.44
C ARG A 99 15.97 -5.88 8.61
N GLN A 100 17.30 -5.92 8.81
CA GLN A 100 18.15 -6.85 8.07
C GLN A 100 17.76 -8.31 8.31
N ALA A 101 17.41 -8.68 9.55
CA ALA A 101 16.97 -10.02 9.88
C ALA A 101 15.58 -10.34 9.28
N PHE A 102 14.66 -9.39 9.28
CA PHE A 102 13.34 -9.54 8.65
C PHE A 102 13.44 -9.65 7.12
N ASP A 103 14.26 -8.83 6.48
CA ASP A 103 14.50 -8.92 5.04
C ASP A 103 15.08 -10.29 4.66
N THR A 104 16.07 -10.76 5.42
CA THR A 104 16.65 -12.10 5.23
C THR A 104 15.61 -13.21 5.43
N ALA A 105 14.72 -13.09 6.41
CA ALA A 105 13.67 -14.07 6.65
C ALA A 105 12.70 -14.16 5.46
N VAL A 106 12.25 -13.02 4.94
CA VAL A 106 11.37 -13.00 3.76
C VAL A 106 12.09 -13.56 2.53
N ASP A 107 13.34 -13.17 2.28
CA ASP A 107 14.11 -13.69 1.14
C ASP A 107 14.27 -15.22 1.19
N LEU A 108 14.50 -15.80 2.37
CA LEU A 108 14.56 -17.26 2.55
C LEU A 108 13.21 -17.93 2.31
N MET A 109 12.10 -17.34 2.77
CA MET A 109 10.76 -17.85 2.45
C MET A 109 10.50 -17.83 0.94
N LEU A 110 10.90 -16.77 0.25
CA LEU A 110 10.71 -16.66 -1.19
C LEU A 110 11.56 -17.67 -1.98
N GLN A 111 12.78 -17.97 -1.53
CA GLN A 111 13.59 -19.03 -2.12
C GLN A 111 12.95 -20.41 -1.93
N ALA A 112 12.25 -20.63 -0.81
CA ALA A 112 11.55 -21.89 -0.52
C ALA A 112 10.19 -22.04 -1.27
N ALA A 113 9.79 -21.07 -2.08
CA ALA A 113 8.46 -21.05 -2.71
C ALA A 113 8.26 -22.09 -3.81
N GLU A 114 9.32 -22.67 -4.35
CA GLU A 114 9.23 -23.53 -5.53
C GLU A 114 8.69 -24.92 -5.20
N HIS A 115 9.17 -25.57 -4.14
CA HIS A 115 8.83 -26.97 -3.80
C HIS A 115 8.65 -27.23 -2.29
N PRO A 116 7.82 -26.47 -1.55
CA PRO A 116 7.56 -26.77 -0.14
C PRO A 116 6.82 -28.11 -0.01
N SER A 117 7.14 -28.88 1.04
CA SER A 117 6.51 -30.18 1.32
C SER A 117 5.02 -30.03 1.65
N ASP A 118 4.63 -28.97 2.33
CA ASP A 118 3.25 -28.57 2.64
C ASP A 118 3.04 -27.11 2.23
N ARG A 119 2.37 -26.94 1.09
CA ARG A 119 2.19 -25.62 0.51
C ARG A 119 1.23 -24.74 1.29
N GLU A 120 0.17 -25.31 1.84
CA GLU A 120 -0.80 -24.55 2.65
C GLU A 120 -0.15 -24.05 3.94
N LEU A 121 0.63 -24.90 4.59
CA LEU A 121 1.40 -24.52 5.78
C LEU A 121 2.45 -23.44 5.43
N TYR A 122 3.13 -23.57 4.29
CA TYR A 122 4.10 -22.60 3.79
C TYR A 122 3.44 -21.22 3.54
N GLU A 123 2.33 -21.19 2.80
CA GLU A 123 1.61 -19.94 2.49
C GLU A 123 1.11 -19.27 3.78
N ASN A 124 0.54 -20.02 4.71
CA ASN A 124 0.11 -19.50 6.01
C ASN A 124 1.28 -18.93 6.85
N LYS A 125 2.44 -19.57 6.82
CA LYS A 125 3.63 -19.09 7.53
C LYS A 125 4.19 -17.83 6.89
N LEU A 126 4.24 -17.75 5.56
CA LEU A 126 4.69 -16.57 4.83
C LEU A 126 3.76 -15.38 5.12
N ASP A 127 2.44 -15.56 5.00
CA ASP A 127 1.46 -14.52 5.28
C ASP A 127 1.57 -14.01 6.72
N HIS A 128 1.65 -14.92 7.69
CA HIS A 128 1.81 -14.55 9.10
C HIS A 128 3.12 -13.80 9.37
N MET A 129 4.22 -14.21 8.75
CA MET A 129 5.53 -13.57 8.89
C MET A 129 5.50 -12.16 8.31
N VAL A 130 5.00 -12.00 7.08
CA VAL A 130 4.89 -10.71 6.38
C VAL A 130 3.98 -9.75 7.15
N ASP A 131 2.81 -10.21 7.59
CA ASP A 131 1.87 -9.40 8.39
C ASP A 131 2.47 -8.93 9.72
N SER A 132 3.24 -9.80 10.37
CA SER A 132 3.88 -9.46 11.64
C SER A 132 5.04 -8.47 11.45
N ILE A 133 5.87 -8.66 10.42
CA ILE A 133 6.96 -7.72 10.07
C ILE A 133 6.36 -6.36 9.73
N HIS A 134 5.30 -6.34 8.93
CA HIS A 134 4.63 -5.09 8.56
C HIS A 134 4.10 -4.34 9.78
N ARG A 135 3.46 -5.03 10.73
CA ARG A 135 3.00 -4.43 12.00
C ARG A 135 4.14 -3.89 12.84
N LEU A 136 5.28 -4.58 12.88
CA LEU A 136 6.47 -4.14 13.63
C LEU A 136 7.15 -2.95 12.95
N ASP A 137 7.24 -2.94 11.62
CA ASP A 137 7.78 -1.80 10.86
C ASP A 137 6.92 -0.55 11.03
N LEU A 138 5.60 -0.66 10.96
CA LEU A 138 4.69 0.45 11.22
C LEU A 138 4.84 0.98 12.66
N ALA A 139 4.97 0.08 13.65
CA ALA A 139 5.18 0.47 15.05
C ALA A 139 6.56 1.09 15.28
N GLY A 140 7.61 0.59 14.60
CA GLY A 140 8.98 1.13 14.68
C GLY A 140 9.13 2.50 14.00
N LEU A 141 8.41 2.73 12.92
CA LEU A 141 8.34 4.04 12.25
C LEU A 141 7.62 5.07 13.14
N GLY A 142 6.59 4.67 13.89
CA GLY A 142 5.81 5.55 14.76
C GLY A 142 6.56 6.07 16.00
N ALA A 143 7.59 5.37 16.47
CA ALA A 143 8.38 5.81 17.63
C ALA A 143 9.37 6.96 17.32
N ALA A 144 9.75 7.15 16.04
CA ALA A 144 10.70 8.18 15.60
C ALA A 144 10.04 9.35 14.86
N ALA A 145 8.80 9.21 14.43
CA ALA A 145 8.10 10.17 13.58
C ALA A 145 6.76 10.61 14.19
N ARG A 146 6.79 11.34 15.31
CA ARG A 146 5.60 12.07 15.79
C ARG A 146 5.20 13.24 14.89
N ASP A 147 5.97 13.54 13.83
CA ASP A 147 5.64 14.54 12.83
C ASP A 147 5.42 13.86 11.46
N GLN A 148 4.16 13.74 11.08
CA GLN A 148 3.66 13.29 9.79
C GLN A 148 4.02 11.83 9.44
N GLU A 149 3.41 10.88 10.16
CA GLU A 149 3.32 9.50 9.67
C GLU A 149 2.72 9.50 8.26
N PRO A 150 3.34 8.81 7.30
CA PRO A 150 2.70 8.58 6.01
C PRO A 150 1.39 7.85 6.27
N GLN A 151 0.25 8.51 6.06
CA GLN A 151 -1.06 7.89 6.20
C GLN A 151 -1.20 6.87 5.08
N PHE A 152 -1.23 5.59 5.45
CA PHE A 152 -1.58 4.51 4.53
C PHE A 152 -3.09 4.35 4.47
N GLU A 153 -3.60 4.07 3.29
CA GLU A 153 -5.03 3.93 3.02
C GLU A 153 -5.36 2.48 2.68
N LYS A 154 -6.54 2.00 3.06
CA LYS A 154 -7.00 0.67 2.63
C LYS A 154 -7.44 0.71 1.17
N ALA A 155 -7.11 -0.35 0.43
CA ALA A 155 -7.62 -0.53 -0.93
C ALA A 155 -9.16 -0.63 -0.91
N PRO A 156 -9.89 0.25 -1.64
CA PRO A 156 -11.36 0.36 -1.52
C PRO A 156 -12.13 -0.87 -1.99
N LEU A 157 -11.54 -1.69 -2.85
CA LEU A 157 -12.19 -2.84 -3.48
C LEU A 157 -11.82 -4.19 -2.86
N ASP A 158 -10.82 -4.27 -1.97
CA ASP A 158 -10.44 -5.50 -1.26
C ASP A 158 -11.65 -6.31 -0.75
N PRO A 159 -12.65 -5.70 -0.07
CA PRO A 159 -13.79 -6.47 0.43
C PRO A 159 -14.68 -7.07 -0.66
N ILE A 160 -14.66 -6.49 -1.86
CA ILE A 160 -15.58 -6.85 -2.96
C ILE A 160 -15.04 -8.01 -3.78
N LEU A 161 -13.72 -8.21 -3.79
CA LEU A 161 -13.06 -9.25 -4.58
C LEU A 161 -13.51 -10.67 -4.21
N THR A 162 -13.99 -10.88 -2.99
CA THR A 162 -14.51 -12.17 -2.53
C THR A 162 -16.04 -12.27 -2.55
N MET A 163 -16.75 -11.19 -2.92
CA MET A 163 -18.20 -11.14 -2.92
C MET A 163 -18.80 -11.55 -4.27
N THR A 164 -19.99 -12.14 -4.23
CA THR A 164 -20.84 -12.38 -5.40
C THR A 164 -22.08 -11.51 -5.30
N PHE A 165 -22.53 -10.98 -6.43
CA PHE A 165 -23.70 -10.12 -6.50
C PHE A 165 -24.79 -10.74 -7.36
N PRO A 166 -26.08 -10.41 -7.10
CA PRO A 166 -27.16 -10.88 -7.95
C PRO A 166 -27.03 -10.31 -9.38
N VAL A 167 -27.42 -11.12 -10.35
CA VAL A 167 -27.47 -10.73 -11.76
C VAL A 167 -28.80 -10.06 -12.02
N ASP A 168 -28.80 -8.90 -12.66
CA ASP A 168 -29.99 -8.31 -13.26
C ASP A 168 -30.07 -8.73 -14.74
N PRO A 169 -30.98 -9.65 -15.09
CA PRO A 169 -31.08 -10.12 -16.48
C PRO A 169 -31.62 -9.05 -17.43
N THR A 170 -32.26 -7.99 -16.92
CA THR A 170 -32.87 -6.94 -17.76
C THR A 170 -31.84 -6.08 -18.47
N ILE A 171 -30.62 -5.94 -17.89
CA ILE A 171 -29.55 -5.12 -18.48
C ILE A 171 -28.76 -5.88 -19.57
N LYS A 172 -28.94 -7.22 -19.71
CA LYS A 172 -28.10 -8.06 -20.56
C LYS A 172 -28.07 -7.60 -22.02
N ASN A 173 -29.23 -7.36 -22.62
CA ASN A 173 -29.32 -6.98 -24.04
C ASN A 173 -28.67 -5.60 -24.26
N LYS A 174 -28.90 -4.64 -23.35
CA LYS A 174 -28.27 -3.33 -23.37
C LYS A 174 -26.74 -3.46 -23.36
N VAL A 175 -26.18 -4.19 -22.39
CA VAL A 175 -24.73 -4.37 -22.25
C VAL A 175 -24.12 -5.10 -23.46
N VAL A 176 -24.83 -6.09 -24.03
CA VAL A 176 -24.38 -6.76 -25.26
C VAL A 176 -24.28 -5.79 -26.43
N ASP A 177 -25.24 -4.90 -26.61
CA ASP A 177 -25.23 -3.92 -27.71
C ASP A 177 -24.15 -2.84 -27.47
N GLU A 178 -23.95 -2.40 -26.22
CA GLU A 178 -22.84 -1.54 -25.83
C GLU A 178 -21.48 -2.17 -26.19
N VAL A 179 -21.25 -3.42 -25.82
CA VAL A 179 -19.98 -4.13 -26.11
C VAL A 179 -19.75 -4.28 -27.61
N LYS A 180 -20.79 -4.56 -28.42
CA LYS A 180 -20.68 -4.64 -29.89
C LYS A 180 -20.24 -3.31 -30.53
N SER A 181 -20.69 -2.18 -29.96
CA SER A 181 -20.36 -0.84 -30.44
C SER A 181 -19.06 -0.26 -29.85
N THR A 182 -18.51 -0.89 -28.80
CA THR A 182 -17.34 -0.41 -28.07
C THR A 182 -16.03 -0.90 -28.68
N SER A 183 -15.15 0.01 -29.10
CA SER A 183 -13.77 -0.34 -29.47
C SER A 183 -12.92 -0.58 -28.23
N SER A 184 -12.22 -1.72 -28.15
CA SER A 184 -11.36 -2.09 -27.03
C SER A 184 -10.19 -2.95 -27.49
N GLN A 185 -9.00 -2.70 -26.92
CA GLN A 185 -7.82 -3.56 -27.12
C GLN A 185 -7.90 -4.82 -26.25
N LEU A 186 -8.58 -4.71 -25.09
CA LEU A 186 -8.91 -5.85 -24.25
C LEU A 186 -10.21 -6.49 -24.80
N PRO A 187 -10.25 -7.80 -25.07
CA PRO A 187 -11.49 -8.47 -25.45
C PRO A 187 -12.59 -8.23 -24.39
N LEU A 188 -13.78 -7.84 -24.80
CA LEU A 188 -14.90 -7.61 -23.88
C LEU A 188 -15.89 -8.77 -24.00
N VAL A 189 -16.26 -9.35 -22.86
CA VAL A 189 -17.20 -10.47 -22.77
C VAL A 189 -18.36 -10.09 -21.84
N VAL A 190 -19.57 -10.41 -22.25
CA VAL A 190 -20.78 -10.24 -21.45
C VAL A 190 -21.24 -11.60 -20.94
N ASN A 191 -21.10 -11.83 -19.66
CA ASN A 191 -21.63 -13.00 -18.95
C ASN A 191 -22.24 -12.59 -17.62
N ASP A 192 -22.90 -13.53 -16.96
CA ASP A 192 -23.64 -13.23 -15.72
C ASP A 192 -22.74 -12.61 -14.63
N THR A 193 -21.47 -13.01 -14.54
CA THR A 193 -20.55 -12.46 -13.55
C THR A 193 -20.19 -10.99 -13.87
N VAL A 194 -19.90 -10.68 -15.12
CA VAL A 194 -19.64 -9.29 -15.54
C VAL A 194 -20.89 -8.43 -15.33
N LEU A 195 -22.07 -8.92 -15.68
CA LEU A 195 -23.35 -8.24 -15.45
C LEU A 195 -23.60 -7.98 -13.97
N SER A 196 -23.28 -8.92 -13.08
CA SER A 196 -23.45 -8.74 -11.63
C SER A 196 -22.59 -7.61 -11.09
N TYR A 197 -21.35 -7.42 -11.59
CA TYR A 197 -20.51 -6.29 -11.20
C TYR A 197 -20.95 -4.97 -11.83
N ILE A 198 -21.44 -4.98 -13.08
CA ILE A 198 -22.07 -3.79 -13.68
C ILE A 198 -23.28 -3.36 -12.81
N HIS A 199 -24.15 -4.29 -12.45
CA HIS A 199 -25.29 -4.01 -11.57
C HIS A 199 -24.84 -3.46 -10.20
N TYR A 200 -23.81 -4.06 -9.60
CA TYR A 200 -23.24 -3.58 -8.32
C TYR A 200 -22.71 -2.15 -8.44
N PHE A 201 -21.90 -1.84 -9.46
CA PHE A 201 -21.30 -0.53 -9.65
C PHE A 201 -22.31 0.52 -10.16
N SER A 202 -23.40 0.13 -10.78
CA SER A 202 -24.51 1.04 -11.10
C SER A 202 -25.38 1.39 -9.88
N GLY A 203 -25.24 0.63 -8.77
CA GLY A 203 -25.99 0.83 -7.53
C GLY A 203 -25.09 1.10 -6.32
N ARG A 204 -24.99 0.12 -5.43
CA ARG A 204 -24.27 0.27 -4.13
C ARG A 204 -22.78 0.61 -4.28
N GLY A 205 -22.14 0.18 -5.35
CA GLY A 205 -20.72 0.46 -5.65
C GLY A 205 -20.48 1.75 -6.43
N HIS A 206 -21.53 2.51 -6.81
CA HIS A 206 -21.41 3.68 -7.68
C HIS A 206 -20.46 4.74 -7.10
N ALA A 207 -20.59 5.06 -5.83
CA ALA A 207 -19.69 6.04 -5.18
C ALA A 207 -18.22 5.61 -5.24
N THR A 208 -17.92 4.31 -5.17
CA THR A 208 -16.55 3.79 -5.23
C THR A 208 -15.95 3.93 -6.63
N ILE A 209 -16.72 3.59 -7.68
CA ILE A 209 -16.22 3.76 -9.06
C ILE A 209 -16.04 5.24 -9.40
N VAL A 210 -16.98 6.10 -9.00
CA VAL A 210 -16.91 7.57 -9.20
C VAL A 210 -15.66 8.14 -8.52
N ALA A 211 -15.44 7.85 -7.24
CA ALA A 211 -14.26 8.32 -6.52
C ALA A 211 -12.95 7.84 -7.15
N GLY A 212 -12.91 6.60 -7.67
CA GLY A 212 -11.77 6.09 -8.43
C GLY A 212 -11.55 6.88 -9.72
N LEU A 213 -12.60 7.14 -10.50
CA LEU A 213 -12.50 7.89 -11.75
C LEU A 213 -12.10 9.36 -11.54
N GLN A 214 -12.54 9.98 -10.45
CA GLN A 214 -12.08 11.33 -10.07
C GLN A 214 -10.57 11.35 -9.85
N ARG A 215 -10.05 10.44 -8.99
CA ARG A 215 -8.59 10.33 -8.73
C ARG A 215 -7.80 9.90 -9.96
N ALA A 216 -8.39 9.08 -10.84
CA ALA A 216 -7.77 8.67 -12.10
C ALA A 216 -7.33 9.88 -12.94
N GLY A 217 -8.08 10.99 -12.93
CA GLY A 217 -7.75 12.21 -13.66
C GLY A 217 -6.33 12.68 -13.42
N LYS A 218 -5.89 12.63 -12.16
CA LYS A 218 -4.55 13.03 -11.73
C LYS A 218 -3.42 12.21 -12.40
N TYR A 219 -3.63 10.94 -12.63
CA TYR A 219 -2.60 10.01 -13.10
C TYR A 219 -2.82 9.50 -14.52
N ARG A 220 -4.02 9.64 -15.08
CA ARG A 220 -4.41 9.08 -16.37
C ARG A 220 -3.46 9.41 -17.51
N PRO A 221 -3.03 10.67 -17.74
CA PRO A 221 -2.12 10.97 -18.86
C PRO A 221 -0.78 10.23 -18.75
N MET A 222 -0.24 10.13 -17.54
CA MET A 222 1.00 9.41 -17.26
C MET A 222 0.82 7.89 -17.45
N ILE A 223 -0.27 7.31 -16.90
CA ILE A 223 -0.56 5.88 -17.00
C ILE A 223 -0.74 5.49 -18.48
N GLU A 224 -1.58 6.21 -19.23
CA GLU A 224 -1.84 5.90 -20.64
C GLU A 224 -0.60 6.01 -21.52
N ARG A 225 0.27 6.99 -21.24
CA ARG A 225 1.56 7.11 -21.92
C ARG A 225 2.42 5.87 -21.68
N ILE A 226 2.56 5.44 -20.44
CA ILE A 226 3.40 4.29 -20.07
C ILE A 226 2.82 2.98 -20.62
N LEU A 227 1.49 2.76 -20.52
CA LEU A 227 0.85 1.57 -21.09
C LEU A 227 1.08 1.47 -22.62
N LYS A 228 1.01 2.60 -23.33
CA LYS A 228 1.34 2.65 -24.78
C LYS A 228 2.81 2.33 -25.06
N GLU A 229 3.73 2.91 -24.29
CA GLU A 229 5.17 2.67 -24.41
C GLU A 229 5.51 1.18 -24.22
N GLU A 230 4.89 0.52 -23.23
CA GLU A 230 5.12 -0.89 -22.89
C GLU A 230 4.17 -1.84 -23.65
N LYS A 231 3.37 -1.36 -24.62
CA LYS A 231 2.46 -2.13 -25.48
C LYS A 231 1.39 -2.93 -24.74
N VAL A 232 0.85 -2.34 -23.69
CA VAL A 232 -0.22 -2.90 -22.84
C VAL A 232 -1.54 -2.20 -23.15
N PRO A 233 -2.69 -2.93 -23.25
CA PRO A 233 -3.99 -2.33 -23.47
C PRO A 233 -4.33 -1.23 -22.48
N LEU A 234 -4.86 -0.10 -22.98
CA LEU A 234 -5.17 1.06 -22.15
C LEU A 234 -6.27 0.77 -21.12
N GLU A 235 -7.13 -0.18 -21.41
CA GLU A 235 -8.18 -0.66 -20.51
C GLU A 235 -7.62 -1.20 -19.20
N LEU A 236 -6.35 -1.65 -19.18
CA LEU A 236 -5.69 -2.14 -17.96
C LEU A 236 -5.38 -1.03 -16.94
N ILE A 237 -5.69 0.25 -17.22
CA ILE A 237 -5.79 1.31 -16.21
C ILE A 237 -6.80 0.92 -15.11
N HIS A 238 -7.86 0.17 -15.44
CA HIS A 238 -8.84 -0.31 -14.47
C HIS A 238 -8.30 -1.36 -13.50
N LEU A 239 -7.12 -1.93 -13.78
CA LEU A 239 -6.40 -2.77 -12.83
C LEU A 239 -5.92 -1.91 -11.64
N ALA A 240 -5.30 -0.74 -11.87
CA ALA A 240 -4.95 0.18 -10.79
C ALA A 240 -6.20 0.68 -10.03
N GLN A 241 -7.34 0.81 -10.71
CA GLN A 241 -8.61 1.12 -10.06
C GLN A 241 -9.08 -0.01 -9.15
N ALA A 242 -8.97 -1.26 -9.60
CA ALA A 242 -9.33 -2.44 -8.82
C ALA A 242 -8.39 -2.65 -7.63
N GLU A 243 -7.09 -2.45 -7.80
CA GLU A 243 -6.07 -2.64 -6.77
C GLU A 243 -6.15 -1.60 -5.64
N SER A 244 -6.29 -0.33 -5.98
CA SER A 244 -6.19 0.74 -4.97
C SER A 244 -7.18 1.90 -5.15
N GLY A 245 -7.96 1.91 -6.22
CA GLY A 245 -8.73 3.09 -6.60
C GLY A 245 -7.84 4.31 -6.88
N PHE A 246 -6.65 4.09 -7.42
CA PHE A 246 -5.61 5.10 -7.70
C PHE A 246 -5.02 5.80 -6.47
N LEU A 247 -4.98 5.13 -5.31
CA LEU A 247 -4.34 5.64 -4.11
C LEU A 247 -2.85 5.25 -4.08
N PRO A 248 -1.90 6.21 -4.17
CA PRO A 248 -0.47 5.89 -4.23
C PRO A 248 0.06 5.25 -2.94
N ARG A 249 -0.61 5.50 -1.82
CA ARG A 249 -0.23 4.99 -0.49
C ARG A 249 -1.19 3.91 0.03
N ALA A 250 -1.88 3.21 -0.88
CA ALA A 250 -2.71 2.08 -0.50
C ALA A 250 -1.83 0.91 0.00
N VAL A 251 -2.32 0.24 1.04
CA VAL A 251 -1.71 -0.99 1.58
C VAL A 251 -2.80 -2.00 1.85
N SER A 252 -2.61 -3.23 1.34
CA SER A 252 -3.50 -4.35 1.62
C SER A 252 -3.12 -5.09 2.89
N ASN A 253 -4.00 -5.98 3.34
CA ASN A 253 -3.72 -6.85 4.48
C ASN A 253 -2.56 -7.83 4.22
N ARG A 254 -2.15 -8.03 2.96
CA ARG A 254 -1.04 -8.90 2.53
C ARG A 254 0.23 -8.10 2.22
N ALA A 255 0.37 -6.87 2.74
CA ALA A 255 1.50 -5.97 2.53
C ALA A 255 1.77 -5.61 1.04
N ALA A 256 0.79 -5.84 0.16
CA ALA A 256 0.84 -5.27 -1.17
C ALA A 256 0.66 -3.75 -1.06
N THR A 257 1.47 -2.99 -1.80
CA THR A 257 1.66 -1.56 -1.53
C THR A 257 1.61 -0.74 -2.82
N GLY A 258 1.00 0.45 -2.71
CA GLY A 258 0.99 1.44 -3.77
C GLY A 258 -0.22 1.32 -4.71
N MET A 259 -0.23 2.17 -5.73
CA MET A 259 -1.33 2.26 -6.70
C MET A 259 -1.60 0.91 -7.41
N TRP A 260 -0.54 0.12 -7.64
CA TRP A 260 -0.55 -1.14 -8.36
C TRP A 260 -0.38 -2.36 -7.45
N GLN A 261 -0.42 -2.18 -6.13
CA GLN A 261 -0.38 -3.22 -5.11
C GLN A 261 0.75 -4.25 -5.30
N PHE A 262 1.97 -3.76 -5.50
CA PHE A 262 3.14 -4.63 -5.55
C PHE A 262 3.48 -5.20 -4.17
N VAL A 263 3.64 -6.51 -4.08
CA VAL A 263 4.38 -7.14 -2.99
C VAL A 263 5.88 -6.88 -3.16
N LYS A 264 6.65 -6.88 -2.07
CA LYS A 264 8.06 -6.45 -2.05
C LYS A 264 8.90 -7.11 -3.14
N TYR A 265 8.94 -8.44 -3.16
CA TYR A 265 9.78 -9.18 -4.10
C TYR A 265 9.41 -8.93 -5.56
N ARG A 266 8.11 -8.89 -5.87
CA ARG A 266 7.65 -8.62 -7.24
C ARG A 266 8.01 -7.21 -7.68
N GLY A 267 7.92 -6.24 -6.76
CA GLY A 267 8.39 -4.89 -7.02
C GLY A 267 9.89 -4.85 -7.34
N GLN A 268 10.71 -5.56 -6.57
CA GLN A 268 12.16 -5.64 -6.79
C GLN A 268 12.53 -6.27 -8.13
N GLU A 269 11.84 -7.31 -8.59
CA GLU A 269 12.04 -7.92 -9.91
C GLU A 269 11.85 -6.90 -11.05
N TYR A 270 10.95 -5.93 -10.86
CA TYR A 270 10.68 -4.86 -11.84
C TYR A 270 11.37 -3.53 -11.48
N GLY A 271 12.38 -3.56 -10.60
CA GLY A 271 13.25 -2.42 -10.31
C GLY A 271 12.68 -1.42 -9.30
N LEU A 272 11.65 -1.78 -8.50
CA LEU A 272 11.11 -0.93 -7.45
C LEU A 272 11.89 -1.14 -6.15
N ASN A 273 12.81 -0.22 -5.87
CA ASN A 273 13.70 -0.29 -4.71
C ASN A 273 12.99 0.19 -3.44
N GLN A 274 13.40 -0.40 -2.32
CA GLN A 274 12.96 -0.02 -0.98
C GLN A 274 14.15 0.28 -0.10
N THR A 275 14.10 1.43 0.57
CA THR A 275 15.12 1.89 1.50
C THR A 275 14.47 2.37 2.80
N ALA A 276 15.26 2.71 3.81
CA ALA A 276 14.75 3.35 5.03
C ALA A 276 14.10 4.74 4.79
N PHE A 277 14.33 5.36 3.62
CA PHE A 277 13.85 6.70 3.28
C PHE A 277 12.77 6.72 2.20
N ALA A 278 12.73 5.71 1.33
CA ALA A 278 11.82 5.68 0.19
C ALA A 278 11.41 4.24 -0.16
N ASP A 279 10.15 4.09 -0.58
CA ASP A 279 9.60 2.88 -1.18
C ASP A 279 9.04 3.22 -2.57
N GLU A 280 9.71 2.74 -3.63
CA GLU A 280 9.35 3.07 -5.01
C GLU A 280 8.04 2.40 -5.49
N ARG A 281 7.49 1.45 -4.75
CA ARG A 281 6.13 0.90 -5.00
C ARG A 281 5.05 1.97 -4.83
N LEU A 282 5.34 2.99 -4.01
CA LEU A 282 4.47 4.15 -3.77
C LEU A 282 4.62 5.24 -4.85
N ASP A 283 5.67 5.17 -5.69
CA ASP A 283 5.88 6.13 -6.78
C ASP A 283 4.93 5.81 -7.94
N PRO A 284 3.98 6.71 -8.29
CA PRO A 284 2.98 6.43 -9.30
C PRO A 284 3.57 6.09 -10.68
N GLU A 285 4.64 6.79 -11.10
CA GLU A 285 5.24 6.60 -12.42
C GLU A 285 6.10 5.33 -12.49
N LYS A 286 6.97 5.11 -11.48
CA LYS A 286 7.81 3.92 -11.41
C LYS A 286 6.96 2.65 -11.28
N ALA A 287 5.97 2.67 -10.37
CA ALA A 287 5.06 1.55 -10.17
C ALA A 287 4.20 1.26 -11.40
N THR A 288 3.75 2.29 -12.14
CA THR A 288 3.03 2.09 -13.41
C THR A 288 3.90 1.41 -14.45
N ARG A 289 5.16 1.83 -14.60
CA ARG A 289 6.08 1.20 -15.55
C ARG A 289 6.38 -0.25 -15.18
N ALA A 290 6.60 -0.51 -13.90
CA ALA A 290 6.78 -1.87 -13.38
C ALA A 290 5.55 -2.75 -13.65
N ALA A 291 4.34 -2.25 -13.39
CA ALA A 291 3.08 -2.96 -13.63
C ALA A 291 2.86 -3.25 -15.12
N ALA A 292 3.12 -2.27 -15.99
CA ALA A 292 3.00 -2.45 -17.43
C ALA A 292 3.96 -3.53 -17.95
N ARG A 293 5.21 -3.53 -17.51
CA ARG A 293 6.19 -4.57 -17.86
C ARG A 293 5.79 -5.93 -17.34
N HIS A 294 5.36 -6.01 -16.09
CA HIS A 294 4.88 -7.25 -15.52
C HIS A 294 3.68 -7.82 -16.29
N LEU A 295 2.69 -6.99 -16.63
CA LEU A 295 1.54 -7.39 -17.45
C LEU A 295 1.95 -7.85 -18.85
N HIS A 296 2.94 -7.17 -19.47
CA HIS A 296 3.49 -7.56 -20.77
C HIS A 296 4.16 -8.94 -20.70
N ASP A 297 4.96 -9.20 -19.67
CA ASP A 297 5.63 -10.50 -19.46
C ASP A 297 4.61 -11.62 -19.20
N LEU A 298 3.57 -11.36 -18.41
CA LEU A 298 2.48 -12.29 -18.18
C LEU A 298 1.71 -12.59 -19.48
N TYR A 299 1.47 -11.58 -20.32
CA TYR A 299 0.88 -11.80 -21.61
C TYR A 299 1.77 -12.63 -22.54
N ASN A 300 3.07 -12.40 -22.55
CA ASN A 300 4.02 -13.21 -23.32
C ASN A 300 4.05 -14.66 -22.84
N GLN A 301 3.87 -14.90 -21.53
CA GLN A 301 3.82 -16.25 -20.96
C GLN A 301 2.53 -16.99 -21.33
N PHE A 302 1.37 -16.33 -21.24
CA PHE A 302 0.06 -17.01 -21.36
C PHE A 302 -0.64 -16.79 -22.72
N GLY A 303 -0.22 -15.82 -23.52
CA GLY A 303 -0.84 -15.46 -24.81
C GLY A 303 -2.28 -14.95 -24.71
N ASN A 304 -2.79 -14.69 -23.50
CA ASN A 304 -4.16 -14.30 -23.23
C ASN A 304 -4.24 -13.26 -22.12
N TRP A 305 -4.90 -12.13 -22.38
CA TRP A 305 -5.00 -11.03 -21.40
C TRP A 305 -5.76 -11.41 -20.13
N TYR A 306 -6.80 -12.25 -20.22
CA TYR A 306 -7.53 -12.68 -19.02
C TYR A 306 -6.67 -13.55 -18.11
N LEU A 307 -5.85 -14.44 -18.69
CA LEU A 307 -4.88 -15.24 -17.93
C LEU A 307 -3.77 -14.35 -17.36
N ALA A 308 -3.31 -13.33 -18.11
CA ALA A 308 -2.32 -12.37 -17.62
C ALA A 308 -2.86 -11.55 -16.44
N ILE A 309 -4.09 -11.06 -16.51
CA ILE A 309 -4.78 -10.35 -15.42
C ILE A 309 -4.94 -11.27 -14.19
N ALA A 310 -5.37 -12.52 -14.41
CA ALA A 310 -5.48 -13.50 -13.33
C ALA A 310 -4.13 -13.79 -12.68
N ALA A 311 -3.07 -13.94 -13.49
CA ALA A 311 -1.71 -14.18 -13.03
C ALA A 311 -1.10 -12.98 -12.30
N TYR A 312 -1.50 -11.75 -12.65
CA TYR A 312 -1.12 -10.55 -11.90
C TYR A 312 -1.64 -10.62 -10.45
N ASN A 313 -2.91 -11.02 -10.26
CA ASN A 313 -3.55 -11.11 -8.95
C ASN A 313 -3.04 -12.29 -8.10
N CYS A 314 -3.05 -13.53 -8.63
CA CYS A 314 -2.70 -14.71 -7.84
C CYS A 314 -1.30 -15.27 -8.09
N GLY A 315 -0.52 -14.64 -8.97
CA GLY A 315 0.80 -15.11 -9.39
C GLY A 315 0.77 -16.11 -10.56
N PRO A 316 1.78 -16.05 -11.47
CA PRO A 316 1.82 -16.89 -12.67
C PRO A 316 1.90 -18.37 -12.37
N GLY A 317 2.58 -18.79 -11.31
CA GLY A 317 2.68 -20.19 -10.90
C GLY A 317 1.32 -20.80 -10.54
N ASN A 318 0.39 -20.03 -9.94
CA ASN A 318 -0.94 -20.52 -9.61
C ASN A 318 -1.78 -20.75 -10.88
N VAL A 319 -1.71 -19.82 -11.83
CA VAL A 319 -2.39 -19.97 -13.12
C VAL A 319 -1.82 -21.14 -13.91
N GLN A 320 -0.50 -21.26 -13.98
CA GLN A 320 0.17 -22.37 -14.67
C GLN A 320 -0.24 -23.74 -14.11
N ARG A 321 -0.21 -23.90 -12.78
CA ARG A 321 -0.69 -25.15 -12.14
C ARG A 321 -2.16 -25.43 -12.38
N ALA A 322 -3.00 -24.40 -12.44
CA ALA A 322 -4.41 -24.56 -12.75
C ALA A 322 -4.59 -25.06 -14.18
N ILE A 323 -3.85 -24.54 -15.16
CA ILE A 323 -3.82 -25.01 -16.55
C ILE A 323 -3.37 -26.47 -16.63
N GLU A 324 -2.26 -26.81 -15.99
CA GLU A 324 -1.70 -28.18 -15.98
C GLU A 324 -2.68 -29.20 -15.37
N ARG A 325 -3.31 -28.84 -14.24
CA ARG A 325 -4.27 -29.70 -13.55
C ARG A 325 -5.56 -29.92 -14.34
N THR A 326 -6.03 -28.90 -15.06
CA THR A 326 -7.32 -28.94 -15.76
C THR A 326 -7.20 -29.26 -17.23
N GLY A 327 -6.05 -29.02 -17.86
CA GLY A 327 -5.83 -29.11 -19.29
C GLY A 327 -6.38 -27.93 -20.10
N TYR A 328 -6.86 -26.85 -19.44
CA TYR A 328 -7.48 -25.70 -20.10
C TYR A 328 -6.64 -24.42 -19.90
N ALA A 329 -6.14 -23.85 -20.98
CA ALA A 329 -5.50 -22.53 -21.01
C ALA A 329 -6.53 -21.42 -21.31
N ASP A 330 -7.65 -21.43 -20.60
CA ASP A 330 -8.74 -20.47 -20.72
C ASP A 330 -9.22 -20.02 -19.35
N TYR A 331 -9.26 -18.71 -19.12
CA TYR A 331 -9.63 -18.14 -17.84
C TYR A 331 -11.05 -18.52 -17.40
N TRP A 332 -12.03 -18.53 -18.33
CA TRP A 332 -13.42 -18.81 -18.00
C TRP A 332 -13.62 -20.28 -17.63
N GLU A 333 -12.87 -21.18 -18.29
CA GLU A 333 -12.83 -22.61 -17.94
C GLU A 333 -12.19 -22.84 -16.57
N LEU A 334 -11.05 -22.16 -16.28
CA LEU A 334 -10.41 -22.25 -14.96
C LEU A 334 -11.34 -21.76 -13.85
N ARG A 335 -12.06 -20.65 -14.10
CA ARG A 335 -13.06 -20.11 -13.19
C ARG A 335 -14.23 -21.07 -12.99
N ALA A 336 -14.84 -21.59 -14.05
CA ALA A 336 -15.99 -22.49 -13.99
C ALA A 336 -15.67 -23.79 -13.23
N ARG A 337 -14.40 -24.24 -13.27
CA ARG A 337 -13.91 -25.44 -12.57
C ARG A 337 -13.38 -25.15 -11.17
N HIS A 338 -13.50 -23.92 -10.68
CA HIS A 338 -12.94 -23.51 -9.40
C HIS A 338 -11.43 -23.84 -9.27
N ALA A 339 -10.68 -23.73 -10.38
CA ALA A 339 -9.27 -24.08 -10.43
C ALA A 339 -8.34 -22.95 -10.00
N ILE A 340 -8.86 -21.73 -9.85
CA ILE A 340 -8.17 -20.53 -9.38
C ILE A 340 -8.87 -19.96 -8.14
N PRO A 341 -8.19 -19.16 -7.29
CA PRO A 341 -8.78 -18.55 -6.10
C PRO A 341 -10.06 -17.77 -6.40
N VAL A 342 -10.97 -17.69 -5.42
CA VAL A 342 -12.25 -16.95 -5.56
C VAL A 342 -11.99 -15.47 -5.87
N GLU A 343 -11.03 -14.86 -5.22
CA GLU A 343 -10.61 -13.48 -5.47
C GLU A 343 -10.22 -13.30 -6.94
N THR A 344 -9.34 -14.16 -7.46
CA THR A 344 -8.89 -14.13 -8.86
C THR A 344 -10.04 -14.42 -9.83
N SER A 345 -10.98 -15.29 -9.44
CA SER A 345 -12.18 -15.61 -10.24
C SER A 345 -13.13 -14.42 -10.39
N ASN A 346 -13.04 -13.44 -9.52
CA ASN A 346 -13.84 -12.20 -9.56
C ASN A 346 -13.06 -11.01 -10.15
N TYR A 347 -11.73 -11.07 -10.13
CA TYR A 347 -10.87 -9.96 -10.50
C TYR A 347 -11.01 -9.53 -11.97
N VAL A 348 -10.94 -10.49 -12.91
CA VAL A 348 -11.13 -10.21 -14.34
C VAL A 348 -12.54 -9.65 -14.64
N PRO A 349 -13.66 -10.25 -14.15
CA PRO A 349 -14.99 -9.69 -14.33
C PRO A 349 -15.14 -8.24 -13.81
N ILE A 350 -14.51 -7.89 -12.69
CA ILE A 350 -14.52 -6.52 -12.15
C ILE A 350 -13.86 -5.54 -13.13
N ILE A 351 -12.69 -5.88 -13.66
CA ILE A 351 -11.96 -5.06 -14.63
C ILE A 351 -12.78 -4.88 -15.91
N LEU A 352 -13.41 -5.95 -16.40
CA LEU A 352 -14.29 -5.90 -17.58
C LEU A 352 -15.52 -5.03 -17.34
N ALA A 353 -16.16 -5.15 -16.18
CA ALA A 353 -17.30 -4.32 -15.81
C ALA A 353 -16.93 -2.84 -15.77
N MET A 354 -15.82 -2.48 -15.09
CA MET A 354 -15.32 -1.10 -15.06
C MET A 354 -14.98 -0.59 -16.47
N THR A 355 -14.38 -1.41 -17.31
CA THR A 355 -14.04 -1.07 -18.69
C THR A 355 -15.31 -0.78 -19.51
N ILE A 356 -16.31 -1.65 -19.46
CA ILE A 356 -17.58 -1.46 -20.19
C ILE A 356 -18.28 -0.19 -19.73
N MET A 357 -18.42 0.00 -18.42
CA MET A 357 -19.10 1.16 -17.84
C MET A 357 -18.39 2.48 -18.18
N THR A 358 -17.07 2.53 -18.11
CA THR A 358 -16.32 3.76 -18.42
C THR A 358 -16.28 4.10 -19.89
N LYS A 359 -16.32 3.11 -20.77
CA LYS A 359 -16.41 3.34 -22.21
C LYS A 359 -17.83 3.76 -22.67
N ASN A 360 -18.83 3.47 -21.86
CA ASN A 360 -20.24 3.83 -22.08
C ASN A 360 -20.74 4.74 -20.93
N ALA A 361 -19.94 5.74 -20.54
CA ALA A 361 -20.10 6.51 -19.32
C ALA A 361 -21.51 7.15 -19.17
N ALA A 362 -22.11 7.64 -20.26
CA ALA A 362 -23.45 8.24 -20.26
C ALA A 362 -24.54 7.25 -19.80
N GLU A 363 -24.38 5.97 -20.06
CA GLU A 363 -25.35 4.93 -19.73
C GLU A 363 -25.33 4.50 -18.25
N TYR A 364 -24.30 4.99 -17.50
CA TYR A 364 -24.02 4.60 -16.12
C TYR A 364 -23.85 5.79 -15.16
N ASP A 365 -24.31 6.98 -15.54
CA ASP A 365 -24.17 8.23 -14.77
C ASP A 365 -22.69 8.58 -14.43
N LEU A 366 -21.75 8.22 -15.32
CA LEU A 366 -20.32 8.46 -15.16
C LEU A 366 -19.80 9.59 -16.07
N GLU A 367 -20.62 10.21 -16.90
CA GLU A 367 -20.22 11.24 -17.86
C GLU A 367 -19.92 12.60 -17.20
N ASN A 368 -20.63 12.90 -16.09
CA ASN A 368 -20.55 14.20 -15.39
C ASN A 368 -19.53 14.19 -14.24
N ILE A 369 -18.62 13.22 -14.20
CA ILE A 369 -17.56 13.15 -13.20
C ILE A 369 -16.52 14.23 -13.52
N THR A 370 -16.23 15.10 -12.54
CA THR A 370 -15.11 16.04 -12.64
C THR A 370 -13.83 15.34 -12.20
N PRO A 371 -12.91 15.01 -13.13
CA PRO A 371 -11.65 14.37 -12.74
C PRO A 371 -10.74 15.36 -12.02
N GLU A 372 -9.89 14.87 -11.12
CA GLU A 372 -8.81 15.67 -10.55
C GLU A 372 -7.87 16.13 -11.67
N ALA A 373 -7.32 17.35 -11.52
CA ALA A 373 -6.38 17.91 -12.49
C ALA A 373 -5.14 17.01 -12.64
N PRO A 374 -4.60 16.84 -13.85
CA PRO A 374 -3.37 16.10 -14.07
C PRO A 374 -2.23 16.62 -13.21
N LEU A 375 -1.38 15.68 -12.73
CA LEU A 375 -0.25 16.02 -11.90
C LEU A 375 0.83 16.75 -12.73
N GLU A 376 1.11 18.01 -12.37
CA GLU A 376 2.16 18.82 -12.97
C GLU A 376 3.23 19.13 -11.92
N TYR A 377 4.50 18.97 -12.30
CA TYR A 377 5.64 19.19 -11.41
C TYR A 377 6.91 19.44 -12.19
N ASP A 378 7.90 20.03 -11.51
CA ASP A 378 9.30 19.97 -11.93
C ASP A 378 10.00 18.85 -11.18
N ALA A 379 10.97 18.20 -11.82
CA ALA A 379 11.73 17.11 -11.22
C ALA A 379 13.22 17.45 -11.19
N LEU A 380 13.87 17.23 -10.04
CA LEU A 380 15.31 17.43 -9.89
C LEU A 380 15.93 16.30 -9.09
N THR A 381 17.14 15.88 -9.46
CA THR A 381 17.88 14.85 -8.72
C THR A 381 18.74 15.51 -7.64
N LEU A 382 18.55 15.11 -6.39
CA LEU A 382 19.32 15.67 -5.27
C LEU A 382 20.72 15.08 -5.20
N ASN A 383 21.72 15.94 -5.04
CA ASN A 383 23.12 15.54 -4.90
C ASN A 383 23.56 15.31 -3.43
N SER A 384 22.70 15.58 -2.46
CA SER A 384 22.89 15.27 -1.05
C SER A 384 21.54 15.09 -0.36
N PRO A 385 21.47 14.40 0.80
CA PRO A 385 20.24 14.30 1.57
C PRO A 385 19.73 15.70 1.95
N THR A 386 18.44 15.96 1.73
CA THR A 386 17.83 17.27 1.93
C THR A 386 16.49 17.14 2.66
N HIS A 387 16.29 17.97 3.69
CA HIS A 387 15.05 17.99 4.45
C HIS A 387 13.92 18.68 3.68
N LEU A 388 12.71 18.09 3.64
CA LEU A 388 11.56 18.64 2.91
C LEU A 388 11.15 20.03 3.41
N ALA A 389 11.38 20.34 4.70
CA ALA A 389 11.08 21.67 5.22
C ALA A 389 11.96 22.76 4.58
N LEU A 390 13.26 22.49 4.32
CA LEU A 390 14.12 23.43 3.60
C LEU A 390 13.63 23.60 2.15
N ILE A 391 13.23 22.50 1.50
CA ILE A 391 12.67 22.54 0.14
C ILE A 391 11.40 23.39 0.13
N GLY A 392 10.49 23.15 1.10
CA GLY A 392 9.26 23.92 1.26
C GLY A 392 9.50 25.41 1.49
N ASP A 393 10.48 25.75 2.32
CA ASP A 393 10.88 27.14 2.56
C ASP A 393 11.39 27.83 1.28
N VAL A 394 12.18 27.11 0.47
CA VAL A 394 12.74 27.65 -0.79
C VAL A 394 11.67 27.81 -1.86
N THR A 395 10.75 26.88 -1.95
CA THR A 395 9.72 26.84 -3.01
C THR A 395 8.40 27.48 -2.59
N ASP A 396 8.32 28.05 -1.37
CA ASP A 396 7.09 28.56 -0.75
C ASP A 396 5.94 27.52 -0.76
N THR A 397 6.30 26.23 -0.59
CA THR A 397 5.39 25.10 -0.71
C THR A 397 5.19 24.42 0.64
N PRO A 398 3.94 24.14 1.07
CA PRO A 398 3.69 23.34 2.26
C PRO A 398 4.33 21.95 2.16
N VAL A 399 4.93 21.46 3.25
CA VAL A 399 5.56 20.12 3.28
C VAL A 399 4.56 19.03 2.93
N SER A 400 3.28 19.16 3.29
CA SER A 400 2.20 18.24 2.92
C SER A 400 2.01 18.11 1.41
N GLU A 401 2.18 19.20 0.66
CA GLU A 401 2.11 19.19 -0.80
C GLU A 401 3.34 18.50 -1.39
N LEU A 402 4.54 18.79 -0.88
CA LEU A 402 5.78 18.09 -1.28
C LEU A 402 5.67 16.58 -1.02
N VAL A 403 5.11 16.16 0.12
CA VAL A 403 4.84 14.75 0.43
C VAL A 403 3.81 14.15 -0.55
N SER A 404 2.78 14.91 -0.93
CA SER A 404 1.78 14.46 -1.92
C SER A 404 2.37 14.28 -3.33
N LEU A 405 3.33 15.15 -3.72
CA LEU A 405 4.08 15.01 -4.98
C LEU A 405 5.09 13.86 -4.95
N ASN A 406 5.57 13.49 -3.76
CA ASN A 406 6.59 12.46 -3.54
C ASN A 406 6.09 11.35 -2.62
N PRO A 407 5.04 10.60 -2.99
CA PRO A 407 4.45 9.60 -2.10
C PRO A 407 5.40 8.44 -1.77
N ALA A 408 6.46 8.26 -2.53
CA ALA A 408 7.50 7.28 -2.25
C ALA A 408 8.36 7.61 -1.02
N LEU A 409 8.44 8.88 -0.61
CA LEU A 409 9.20 9.25 0.57
C LEU A 409 8.48 8.80 1.85
N LEU A 410 9.20 8.03 2.67
CA LEU A 410 8.72 7.51 3.96
C LEU A 410 9.05 8.45 5.12
N LYS A 411 9.94 9.43 4.89
CA LYS A 411 10.40 10.40 5.89
C LYS A 411 10.45 11.79 5.28
N SER A 412 10.52 12.80 6.14
CA SER A 412 10.69 14.21 5.73
C SER A 412 12.08 14.55 5.19
N VAL A 413 12.87 13.54 4.81
CA VAL A 413 14.20 13.68 4.22
C VAL A 413 14.21 12.95 2.88
N ALA A 414 14.50 13.68 1.81
CA ALA A 414 14.77 13.11 0.51
C ALA A 414 16.27 12.73 0.44
N PRO A 415 16.61 11.45 0.17
CA PRO A 415 18.00 10.99 0.17
C PRO A 415 18.78 11.48 -1.05
N GLN A 416 20.10 11.36 -1.01
CA GLN A 416 20.95 11.58 -2.19
C GLN A 416 20.53 10.65 -3.33
N GLY A 417 20.54 11.18 -4.57
CA GLY A 417 20.14 10.45 -5.77
C GLY A 417 18.63 10.35 -5.97
N TYR A 418 17.81 10.81 -5.02
CA TYR A 418 16.36 10.84 -5.17
C TYR A 418 15.93 11.89 -6.20
N THR A 419 15.07 11.50 -7.13
CA THR A 419 14.42 12.44 -8.06
C THR A 419 13.20 13.04 -7.36
N LEU A 420 13.40 14.24 -6.82
CA LEU A 420 12.39 15.00 -6.09
C LEU A 420 11.45 15.70 -7.08
N ARG A 421 10.14 15.61 -6.84
CA ARG A 421 9.11 16.40 -7.53
C ARG A 421 8.73 17.60 -6.67
N VAL A 422 8.69 18.77 -7.28
CA VAL A 422 8.26 20.03 -6.66
C VAL A 422 7.20 20.69 -7.55
N PRO A 423 6.40 21.62 -7.03
CA PRO A 423 5.39 22.32 -7.84
C PRO A 423 5.97 22.88 -9.13
N LYS A 424 5.19 22.82 -10.19
CA LYS A 424 5.59 23.30 -11.52
C LYS A 424 6.06 24.76 -11.48
N GLY A 425 7.21 25.04 -12.07
CA GLY A 425 7.83 26.37 -12.12
C GLY A 425 8.75 26.70 -10.94
N THR A 426 8.89 25.81 -9.90
CA THR A 426 9.75 26.08 -8.73
C THR A 426 11.11 25.38 -8.80
N GLY A 427 11.31 24.45 -9.75
CA GLY A 427 12.51 23.60 -9.82
C GLY A 427 13.80 24.38 -10.08
N GLU A 428 13.76 25.42 -10.93
CA GLU A 428 14.93 26.26 -11.23
C GLU A 428 15.36 27.07 -10.01
N ALA A 429 14.41 27.71 -9.32
CA ALA A 429 14.68 28.47 -8.11
C ALA A 429 15.24 27.56 -7.00
N LEU A 430 14.70 26.35 -6.85
CA LEU A 430 15.21 25.38 -5.88
C LEU A 430 16.64 24.95 -6.23
N THR A 431 16.92 24.69 -7.50
CA THR A 431 18.27 24.30 -7.95
C THR A 431 19.29 25.38 -7.65
N ALA A 432 18.97 26.66 -7.93
CA ALA A 432 19.82 27.80 -7.65
C ALA A 432 20.06 27.94 -6.12
N ALA A 433 19.01 27.85 -5.29
CA ALA A 433 19.14 27.95 -3.85
C ALA A 433 19.99 26.81 -3.24
N LEU A 434 19.86 25.60 -3.76
CA LEU A 434 20.65 24.46 -3.30
C LEU A 434 22.13 24.57 -3.64
N VAL A 435 22.55 25.38 -4.63
CA VAL A 435 23.96 25.66 -4.89
C VAL A 435 24.57 26.50 -3.78
N GLU A 436 23.81 27.46 -3.22
CA GLU A 436 24.26 28.36 -2.16
C GLU A 436 24.29 27.68 -0.78
N ILE A 437 23.53 26.60 -0.58
CA ILE A 437 23.41 25.91 0.71
C ILE A 437 24.40 24.73 0.77
N PRO A 438 25.35 24.73 1.74
CA PRO A 438 26.31 23.64 1.91
C PRO A 438 25.60 22.29 2.07
N MET A 439 26.12 21.22 1.42
CA MET A 439 25.48 19.91 1.38
C MET A 439 25.28 19.30 2.77
N ASP A 440 26.23 19.49 3.69
CA ASP A 440 26.21 19.02 5.09
C ASP A 440 25.18 19.76 5.96
N ARG A 441 24.63 20.87 5.47
CA ARG A 441 23.68 21.71 6.19
C ARG A 441 22.22 21.55 5.74
N ARG A 442 21.97 20.88 4.64
CA ARG A 442 20.60 20.74 4.05
C ARG A 442 19.63 19.93 4.90
N LEU A 443 20.11 19.24 5.92
CA LEU A 443 19.28 18.53 6.90
C LEU A 443 18.87 19.40 8.09
N SER A 444 19.65 20.44 8.41
CA SER A 444 19.47 21.23 9.63
C SER A 444 19.16 22.70 9.39
N TRP A 445 19.47 23.22 8.20
CA TRP A 445 19.18 24.62 7.88
C TRP A 445 17.77 24.80 7.34
N ARG A 446 17.24 26.03 7.53
CA ARG A 446 15.96 26.49 7.03
C ARG A 446 16.18 27.75 6.18
N MET A 447 15.19 28.13 5.40
CA MET A 447 15.14 29.43 4.74
C MET A 447 13.93 30.20 5.25
N HIS A 448 14.11 31.49 5.55
CA HIS A 448 13.04 32.36 6.03
C HIS A 448 12.85 33.56 5.12
N HIS A 449 11.61 33.82 4.73
CA HIS A 449 11.21 35.03 4.01
C HIS A 449 10.81 36.08 5.05
N VAL A 450 11.57 37.18 5.12
CA VAL A 450 11.33 38.26 6.07
C VAL A 450 10.00 38.95 5.79
N GLN A 451 9.10 38.89 6.76
CA GLN A 451 7.80 39.54 6.70
C GLN A 451 7.87 41.00 7.18
N SER A 452 6.87 41.79 6.80
CA SER A 452 6.79 43.18 7.26
C SER A 452 6.72 43.27 8.81
N GLY A 453 7.60 44.05 9.42
CA GLY A 453 7.66 44.23 10.87
C GLY A 453 8.47 43.16 11.63
N GLU A 454 9.01 42.14 10.94
CA GLU A 454 9.93 41.20 11.58
C GLU A 454 11.31 41.83 11.80
N THR A 455 11.92 41.44 12.91
CA THR A 455 13.28 41.77 13.24
C THR A 455 14.14 40.51 13.31
N LEU A 456 15.44 40.66 13.16
CA LEU A 456 16.37 39.54 13.28
C LEU A 456 16.22 38.80 14.63
N MET A 457 15.90 39.54 15.70
CA MET A 457 15.64 38.96 17.02
C MET A 457 14.35 38.16 17.07
N SER A 458 13.28 38.61 16.39
CA SER A 458 12.02 37.86 16.32
C SER A 458 12.16 36.57 15.51
N ILE A 459 12.89 36.64 14.39
CA ILE A 459 13.22 35.48 13.55
C ILE A 459 14.08 34.47 14.32
N ALA A 460 15.13 34.94 14.99
CA ALA A 460 16.00 34.09 15.82
C ALA A 460 15.22 33.32 16.90
N ARG A 461 14.28 33.99 17.58
CA ARG A 461 13.40 33.36 18.57
C ARG A 461 12.47 32.32 17.96
N GLN A 462 11.95 32.56 16.76
CA GLN A 462 11.07 31.63 16.03
C GLN A 462 11.78 30.32 15.74
N TYR A 463 13.05 30.38 15.38
CA TYR A 463 13.84 29.20 14.99
C TYR A 463 14.75 28.67 16.12
N GLY A 464 14.72 29.25 17.31
CA GLY A 464 15.52 28.79 18.43
C GLY A 464 17.05 28.95 18.24
N THR A 465 17.48 29.96 17.47
CA THR A 465 18.87 30.21 17.11
C THR A 465 19.29 31.63 17.53
N GLY A 466 20.57 31.96 17.38
CA GLY A 466 21.12 33.28 17.71
C GLY A 466 20.94 34.31 16.60
N ALA A 467 20.47 35.53 16.92
CA ALA A 467 20.35 36.60 15.92
C ALA A 467 21.71 36.95 15.28
N GLY A 468 22.81 36.87 16.05
CA GLY A 468 24.15 37.07 15.53
C GLY A 468 24.61 36.00 14.56
N GLU A 469 24.18 34.75 14.76
CA GLU A 469 24.47 33.64 13.87
C GLU A 469 23.77 33.82 12.51
N ILE A 470 22.47 34.23 12.53
CA ILE A 470 21.72 34.55 11.32
C ILE A 470 22.40 35.73 10.60
N ALA A 471 22.77 36.81 11.32
CA ALA A 471 23.42 37.95 10.69
C ALA A 471 24.75 37.59 10.02
N ALA A 472 25.59 36.83 10.73
CA ALA A 472 26.89 36.40 10.20
C ALA A 472 26.76 35.50 8.97
N LEU A 473 25.85 34.53 9.03
CA LEU A 473 25.59 33.59 7.92
C LEU A 473 25.13 34.33 6.66
N ASN A 474 24.21 35.29 6.81
CA ASN A 474 23.61 36.02 5.70
C ASN A 474 24.37 37.31 5.35
N ARG A 475 25.53 37.59 6.01
CA ARG A 475 26.35 38.81 5.81
C ARG A 475 25.52 40.09 5.91
N LEU A 476 24.60 40.13 6.88
CA LEU A 476 23.71 41.27 7.07
C LEU A 476 24.49 42.49 7.61
N SER A 477 24.12 43.67 7.13
CA SER A 477 24.61 44.95 7.65
C SER A 477 24.00 45.27 9.02
N ALA A 478 24.49 46.32 9.70
CA ALA A 478 23.96 46.78 10.95
C ALA A 478 22.49 47.24 10.91
N SER A 479 21.96 47.53 9.72
CA SER A 479 20.54 47.89 9.49
C SER A 479 19.57 46.70 9.63
N GLY A 480 20.08 45.48 9.69
CA GLY A 480 19.26 44.27 9.74
C GLY A 480 18.68 43.87 8.39
N PRO A 481 17.77 42.86 8.34
CA PRO A 481 17.15 42.41 7.13
C PRO A 481 16.01 43.33 6.67
N ASN A 482 15.76 43.39 5.37
CA ASN A 482 14.60 44.09 4.80
C ASN A 482 13.44 43.11 4.59
N THR A 483 12.21 43.64 4.55
CA THR A 483 11.03 42.85 4.16
C THR A 483 11.23 42.27 2.76
N GLY A 484 10.99 40.98 2.61
CA GLY A 484 11.20 40.21 1.35
C GLY A 484 12.57 39.56 1.21
N ASP A 485 13.54 39.89 2.10
CA ASP A 485 14.82 39.20 2.10
C ASP A 485 14.65 37.70 2.40
N ARG A 486 15.48 36.86 1.77
CA ARG A 486 15.60 35.43 2.06
C ARG A 486 16.80 35.18 2.95
N LEU A 487 16.57 34.71 4.15
CA LEU A 487 17.59 34.42 5.12
C LEU A 487 17.82 32.94 5.31
N LEU A 488 19.04 32.48 5.22
CA LEU A 488 19.46 31.18 5.69
C LEU A 488 19.49 31.16 7.22
N ILE A 489 18.80 30.20 7.82
CA ILE A 489 18.67 30.07 9.27
C ILE A 489 19.39 28.79 9.70
N PRO A 490 20.45 28.88 10.52
CA PRO A 490 21.14 27.74 11.09
C PRO A 490 20.31 27.16 12.25
N ALA A 491 19.17 26.55 11.93
CA ALA A 491 18.27 25.99 12.92
C ALA A 491 18.45 24.48 13.03
N SER A 492 18.55 23.97 14.26
CA SER A 492 18.31 22.54 14.49
C SER A 492 16.83 22.26 14.23
N PHE A 493 16.53 21.17 13.52
CA PHE A 493 15.15 20.78 13.28
C PHE A 493 14.48 20.40 14.62
N HIS A 494 13.59 21.25 15.12
CA HIS A 494 12.71 20.95 16.23
C HIS A 494 11.30 20.78 15.69
N PRO A 495 10.72 19.56 15.73
CA PRO A 495 9.39 19.30 15.19
C PRO A 495 8.26 20.14 15.80
N ASP A 496 8.45 20.69 17.01
CA ASP A 496 7.41 21.39 17.75
C ASP A 496 7.10 22.82 17.27
N VAL A 497 7.88 23.40 16.35
CA VAL A 497 7.72 24.82 15.95
C VAL A 497 6.73 25.04 14.80
N GLN A 498 6.39 24.01 14.03
CA GLN A 498 5.50 24.16 12.85
C GLN A 498 4.00 24.38 13.19
N HIS A 499 3.55 24.09 14.41
CA HIS A 499 2.14 24.23 14.78
C HIS A 499 1.71 25.60 15.31
N ALA A 500 2.64 26.54 15.53
CA ALA A 500 2.29 27.83 16.10
C ALA A 500 1.82 28.87 15.06
N SER A 501 2.20 28.75 13.79
CA SER A 501 1.87 29.75 12.77
C SER A 501 0.55 29.50 12.04
N SER A 502 0.18 28.23 11.80
CA SER A 502 -1.10 27.90 11.14
C SER A 502 -2.32 27.98 12.06
N ALA A 503 -2.14 27.85 13.39
CA ALA A 503 -3.25 27.96 14.35
C ALA A 503 -3.69 29.39 14.64
N ARG A 504 -2.92 30.42 14.31
CA ARG A 504 -3.28 31.82 14.56
C ARG A 504 -4.18 32.42 13.49
N HIS A 505 -4.19 31.88 12.28
CA HIS A 505 -5.08 32.37 11.21
C HIS A 505 -6.49 31.75 11.24
N ALA A 506 -6.70 30.62 11.94
CA ALA A 506 -8.00 29.97 12.06
C ALA A 506 -8.86 30.45 13.25
N LYS A 507 -8.31 31.21 14.21
CA LYS A 507 -9.05 31.65 15.42
C LYS A 507 -9.70 33.02 15.34
N ASN A 508 -9.55 33.77 14.24
CA ASN A 508 -10.08 35.13 14.15
C ASN A 508 -11.42 35.27 13.39
N SER A 509 -12.09 34.18 13.02
CA SER A 509 -13.38 34.26 12.29
C SER A 509 -14.62 33.84 13.08
N TYR A 510 -14.51 33.46 14.36
CA TYR A 510 -15.67 33.09 15.18
C TYR A 510 -15.69 33.76 16.57
N ALA A 511 -15.69 35.09 16.61
CA ALA A 511 -15.98 35.83 17.83
C ALA A 511 -16.81 37.07 17.55
N HIS A 512 -18.05 36.89 17.16
CA HIS A 512 -19.13 37.89 17.36
C HIS A 512 -20.48 37.18 17.33
N ARG A 513 -20.97 36.78 18.49
CA ARG A 513 -22.35 36.91 18.93
C ARG A 513 -22.67 36.03 20.15
N THR A 514 -22.51 36.58 21.34
CA THR A 514 -23.44 36.26 22.42
C THR A 514 -23.55 37.45 23.38
N VAL A 515 -24.78 37.84 23.54
CA VAL A 515 -25.28 38.97 24.28
C VAL A 515 -25.20 38.69 25.79
N ARG A 516 -24.85 39.76 26.54
CA ARG A 516 -24.95 39.87 28.01
C ARG A 516 -26.35 39.54 28.51
N LEU A 517 -26.43 38.82 29.61
CA LEU A 517 -27.41 39.09 30.65
C LEU A 517 -26.82 38.76 32.06
N ALA A 518 -27.27 39.58 33.00
CA ALA A 518 -26.60 39.94 34.22
C ALA A 518 -26.90 39.03 35.44
N ARG A 519 -25.96 39.10 36.38
CA ARG A 519 -26.04 39.10 37.85
C ARG A 519 -27.23 38.54 38.60
N GLY A 520 -26.97 37.64 39.55
CA GLY A 520 -27.79 37.36 40.71
C GLY A 520 -27.07 36.47 41.73
N ARG A 521 -26.73 37.06 42.89
CA ARG A 521 -26.12 36.47 44.10
C ARG A 521 -27.06 35.53 44.83
N SER A 522 -26.59 34.44 45.47
CA SER A 522 -26.48 34.18 46.94
C SER A 522 -26.68 32.65 47.18
N VAL A 523 -25.73 32.02 47.79
CA VAL A 523 -25.48 31.64 49.18
C VAL A 523 -26.48 30.56 49.73
N VAL A 524 -25.87 29.49 50.26
CA VAL A 524 -26.21 28.63 51.42
C VAL A 524 -26.72 27.20 51.17
N ARG A 525 -25.79 26.29 51.47
CA ARG A 525 -25.81 25.07 52.32
C ARG A 525 -26.92 24.04 52.23
N SER A 526 -26.43 22.84 52.14
CA SER A 526 -26.59 21.64 53.01
C SER A 526 -27.52 20.53 52.58
N SER A 527 -26.91 19.38 52.48
CA SER A 527 -27.22 18.09 53.07
C SER A 527 -28.37 17.23 52.52
N SER A 528 -27.97 15.96 52.38
CA SER A 528 -28.72 14.72 52.62
C SER A 528 -29.43 14.04 51.44
N ARG A 529 -28.91 12.86 51.16
CA ARG A 529 -29.58 11.66 50.62
C ARG A 529 -30.68 11.20 51.64
N PRO A 530 -31.58 10.25 51.37
CA PRO A 530 -31.69 9.30 50.25
C PRO A 530 -33.15 8.83 49.90
N ARG A 531 -33.20 7.82 49.02
CA ARG A 531 -34.23 6.72 48.90
C ARG A 531 -35.35 6.87 47.87
N SER A 532 -35.27 6.04 46.83
CA SER A 532 -35.99 4.77 46.52
C SER A 532 -37.46 4.86 46.06
N ALA A 533 -37.73 4.00 45.10
CA ALA A 533 -38.98 3.33 44.73
C ALA A 533 -39.71 3.91 43.52
N SER A 534 -39.78 3.19 42.48
CA SER A 534 -40.57 2.02 42.07
C SER A 534 -41.68 2.37 41.09
N VAL A 535 -41.61 1.72 39.94
CA VAL A 535 -42.69 1.01 39.22
C VAL A 535 -43.93 1.80 38.80
N ARG A 536 -44.21 1.88 37.51
CA ARG A 536 -45.40 1.22 36.91
C ARG A 536 -45.45 1.36 35.38
N ASN A 537 -45.62 0.21 34.77
CA ASN A 537 -46.16 -0.02 33.42
C ASN A 537 -47.54 0.58 33.27
N VAL A 538 -47.85 1.11 32.07
CA VAL A 538 -49.22 0.98 31.52
C VAL A 538 -49.10 0.79 30.00
N SER A 539 -49.58 -0.35 29.57
CA SER A 539 -49.93 -0.72 28.21
C SER A 539 -51.41 -0.36 27.97
N VAL A 540 -51.78 0.07 26.78
CA VAL A 540 -53.13 -0.07 26.14
C VAL A 540 -52.95 0.21 24.64
N ARG A 541 -53.05 -0.74 23.79
CA ARG A 541 -54.16 -1.40 23.04
C ARG A 541 -54.85 -0.53 21.99
N HIS A 542 -54.70 -1.00 20.76
CA HIS A 542 -55.69 -1.25 19.67
C HIS A 542 -56.76 -0.20 19.34
N THR A 543 -56.86 0.12 18.07
CA THR A 543 -58.13 -0.19 17.33
C THR A 543 -57.88 -0.26 15.80
N LEU A 544 -58.35 -1.35 15.24
CA LEU A 544 -58.62 -1.63 13.82
C LEU A 544 -59.89 -0.87 13.37
N ALA A 545 -59.93 -0.38 12.15
CA ALA A 545 -61.19 -0.20 11.42
C ALA A 545 -61.03 -0.59 9.93
N LYS A 546 -61.73 -1.64 9.57
CA LYS A 546 -62.08 -2.07 8.22
C LYS A 546 -63.23 -1.22 7.70
N HIS A 547 -63.29 -0.99 6.37
CA HIS A 547 -64.46 -1.12 5.49
C HIS A 547 -63.99 -0.86 4.07
N SER A 548 -64.04 -1.78 3.20
CA SER A 548 -65.06 -2.45 2.37
C SER A 548 -65.47 -1.66 1.11
N SER A 549 -65.10 -2.19 -0.03
CA SER A 549 -65.86 -2.64 -1.22
C SER A 549 -66.64 -1.63 -2.05
N ARG A 550 -66.39 -1.63 -3.36
CA ARG A 550 -67.27 -2.00 -4.51
C ARG A 550 -66.65 -1.48 -5.81
N ARG A 551 -66.30 -2.33 -6.70
CA ARG A 551 -66.99 -2.93 -7.84
C ARG A 551 -67.48 -1.93 -8.90
N SER A 552 -67.03 -2.26 -10.10
CA SER A 552 -67.62 -2.20 -11.46
C SER A 552 -66.91 -1.13 -12.34
N GLY A 553 -66.56 -1.39 -13.59
CA GLY A 553 -66.76 -2.43 -14.54
C GLY A 553 -66.51 -1.85 -15.93
N ARG A 554 -66.00 -2.72 -16.81
CA ARG A 554 -66.12 -2.79 -18.27
C ARG A 554 -65.82 -1.56 -19.18
N ALA A 555 -64.85 -1.79 -20.03
CA ALA A 555 -64.90 -1.92 -21.49
C ALA A 555 -64.71 -0.64 -22.33
N ALA A 556 -63.63 -0.57 -23.02
CA ALA A 556 -63.52 -0.71 -24.48
C ALA A 556 -62.01 -0.96 -24.80
#